data_75a9a109556e2ece1b8ef087df72fca6
#
_entry.id   75a9a109556e2ece1b8ef087df72fca6
#
_cell.length_a   1.000
_cell.length_b   1.000
_cell.length_c   1.000
_cell.angle_alpha   90.00
_cell.angle_beta   90.00
_cell.angle_gamma   90.00
#
_symmetry.space_group_name_H-M   'P 1'
#
loop_
_entity.id
_entity.type
_entity.pdbx_description
1 polymer ?
#
loop_
_entity_poly.entity_id
_entity_poly.type
_entity_poly.pdbx_seq_one_letter_code
_entity_poly.pdbx_strand_id
1 'polypeptide(L)'
;VARADLIEGAGLAAGGHGLSVAFDMPTLMGRDSDDPRALGEVGHCGVAVDSVSDTDVLFGDIPLGDVTTSMTINGPAVPIFCMMVVSAQRQGFEPSQLDGTLQTDIFKEYIAQKEWIFPPEPHLRLIGDLMEYTDENMPRYKPLSVSGYHIREAGATAAQELAFTLAD
;
A
#
# COMPACT_ATOMS: atom_id res chain seq x y z
N VAL A 1 -8.42 11.78 10.19
CA VAL A 1 -7.92 10.41 10.10
C VAL A 1 -9.02 9.50 10.63
N ALA A 2 -9.60 8.66 9.76
CA ALA A 2 -10.57 7.66 10.21
C ALA A 2 -9.80 6.62 11.05
N ARG A 3 -10.31 6.33 12.23
CA ARG A 3 -9.69 5.41 13.20
C ARG A 3 -9.69 3.96 12.71
N ALA A 4 -8.78 3.61 11.84
CA ALA A 4 -8.47 2.20 11.51
C ALA A 4 -7.92 1.45 12.74
N ASP A 5 -7.26 2.17 13.65
CA ASP A 5 -6.69 1.70 14.91
C ASP A 5 -7.66 0.87 15.79
N LEU A 6 -8.96 1.21 15.80
CA LEU A 6 -9.95 0.51 16.63
C LEU A 6 -10.29 -0.90 16.14
N ILE A 7 -10.30 -1.14 14.84
CA ILE A 7 -10.63 -2.45 14.27
C ILE A 7 -9.40 -3.34 14.24
N GLU A 8 -8.26 -2.78 13.88
CA GLU A 8 -6.98 -3.50 13.78
C GLU A 8 -6.43 -3.87 15.16
N GLY A 9 -6.49 -2.95 16.13
CA GLY A 9 -6.10 -3.22 17.52
C GLY A 9 -6.95 -4.31 18.18
N ALA A 10 -8.25 -4.36 17.90
CA ALA A 10 -9.12 -5.43 18.38
C ALA A 10 -8.80 -6.79 17.74
N GLY A 11 -8.40 -6.80 16.47
CA GLY A 11 -7.94 -8.00 15.76
C GLY A 11 -6.66 -8.57 16.36
N LEU A 12 -5.68 -7.73 16.68
CA LEU A 12 -4.44 -8.11 17.35
C LEU A 12 -4.69 -8.63 18.77
N ALA A 13 -5.53 -7.95 19.55
CA ALA A 13 -5.91 -8.39 20.88
C ALA A 13 -6.64 -9.75 20.88
N ALA A 14 -7.29 -10.10 19.78
CA ALA A 14 -7.91 -11.41 19.54
C ALA A 14 -6.94 -12.49 19.02
N GLY A 15 -5.64 -12.18 18.87
CA GLY A 15 -4.61 -13.11 18.41
C GLY A 15 -4.35 -13.05 16.90
N GLY A 16 -4.80 -12.01 16.22
CA GLY A 16 -4.45 -11.75 14.82
C GLY A 16 -2.95 -11.39 14.67
N HIS A 17 -2.34 -11.76 13.54
CA HIS A 17 -0.93 -11.50 13.27
C HIS A 17 -0.71 -10.69 11.99
N GLY A 18 -1.76 -10.31 11.28
CA GLY A 18 -1.68 -9.59 10.02
C GLY A 18 -2.68 -8.46 9.94
N LEU A 19 -2.25 -7.37 9.31
CA LEU A 19 -3.03 -6.17 9.05
C LEU A 19 -3.17 -5.97 7.56
N SER A 20 -4.35 -5.55 7.11
CA SER A 20 -4.57 -5.12 5.74
C SER A 20 -4.99 -3.66 5.74
N VAL A 21 -4.22 -2.83 5.07
CA VAL A 21 -4.49 -1.39 4.96
C VAL A 21 -5.01 -1.08 3.57
N ALA A 22 -6.23 -0.55 3.51
CA ALA A 22 -6.78 0.07 2.31
C ALA A 22 -6.72 1.60 2.46
N PHE A 23 -6.36 2.29 1.39
CA PHE A 23 -6.24 3.75 1.35
C PHE A 23 -7.42 4.37 0.64
N ASP A 24 -7.71 5.62 0.96
CA ASP A 24 -8.76 6.38 0.29
C ASP A 24 -8.33 6.84 -1.12
N MET A 25 -9.29 7.27 -1.92
CA MET A 25 -9.03 7.69 -3.30
C MET A 25 -8.03 8.85 -3.43
N PRO A 26 -8.05 9.89 -2.59
CA PRO A 26 -7.02 10.93 -2.64
C PRO A 26 -5.62 10.37 -2.44
N THR A 27 -5.40 9.55 -1.41
CA THR A 27 -4.12 8.89 -1.15
C THR A 27 -3.68 8.03 -2.34
N LEU A 28 -4.56 7.18 -2.89
CA LEU A 28 -4.29 6.34 -4.06
C LEU A 28 -3.91 7.14 -5.30
N MET A 29 -4.44 8.36 -5.44
CA MET A 29 -4.15 9.28 -6.54
C MET A 29 -2.98 10.23 -6.25
N GLY A 30 -2.27 10.07 -5.13
CA GLY A 30 -1.15 10.90 -4.73
C GLY A 30 -1.55 12.36 -4.46
N ARG A 31 -2.67 12.56 -3.80
CA ARG A 31 -3.22 13.87 -3.43
C ARG A 31 -3.36 13.98 -1.93
N ASP A 32 -3.04 15.15 -1.41
CA ASP A 32 -3.28 15.47 -0.01
C ASP A 32 -4.79 15.69 0.24
N SER A 33 -5.22 15.50 1.46
CA SER A 33 -6.62 15.60 1.86
C SER A 33 -7.21 17.02 1.70
N ASP A 34 -6.37 18.04 1.64
CA ASP A 34 -6.75 19.45 1.41
C ASP A 34 -6.77 19.85 -0.07
N ASP A 35 -6.41 18.96 -0.99
CA ASP A 35 -6.55 19.22 -2.43
C ASP A 35 -8.04 19.45 -2.77
N PRO A 36 -8.41 20.51 -3.49
CA PRO A 36 -9.80 20.75 -3.87
C PRO A 36 -10.46 19.60 -4.63
N ARG A 37 -9.68 18.73 -5.29
CA ARG A 37 -10.15 17.54 -6.01
C ARG A 37 -10.43 16.36 -5.08
N ALA A 38 -9.97 16.41 -3.83
CA ALA A 38 -10.22 15.40 -2.81
C ALA A 38 -11.54 15.62 -2.06
N LEU A 39 -12.23 16.74 -2.34
CA LEU A 39 -13.46 17.10 -1.63
C LEU A 39 -14.54 16.01 -1.77
N GLY A 40 -14.96 15.47 -0.65
CA GLY A 40 -15.98 14.41 -0.57
C GLY A 40 -15.45 12.98 -0.66
N GLU A 41 -14.16 12.81 -0.98
CA GLU A 41 -13.54 11.49 -1.15
C GLU A 41 -12.59 11.12 0.01
N VAL A 42 -12.22 12.08 0.86
CA VAL A 42 -11.30 11.85 1.98
C VAL A 42 -11.90 10.86 2.98
N GLY A 43 -11.17 9.79 3.26
CA GLY A 43 -11.61 8.72 4.16
C GLY A 43 -12.67 7.78 3.57
N HIS A 44 -13.03 7.94 2.30
CA HIS A 44 -13.87 6.99 1.59
C HIS A 44 -13.04 5.79 1.10
N CYS A 45 -13.57 4.58 1.23
CA CYS A 45 -12.96 3.31 0.81
C CYS A 45 -11.67 2.92 1.56
N GLY A 46 -11.13 3.78 2.39
CA GLY A 46 -9.90 3.51 3.13
C GLY A 46 -9.42 4.68 3.96
N VAL A 47 -8.20 4.57 4.49
CA VAL A 47 -7.58 5.60 5.33
C VAL A 47 -6.92 6.69 4.49
N ALA A 48 -7.03 7.92 4.93
CA ALA A 48 -6.31 9.07 4.35
C ALA A 48 -4.92 9.17 4.98
N VAL A 49 -3.89 9.22 4.15
CA VAL A 49 -2.49 9.38 4.56
C VAL A 49 -1.82 10.43 3.68
N ASP A 50 -1.54 11.58 4.26
CA ASP A 50 -0.89 12.71 3.58
C ASP A 50 0.59 12.83 3.98
N SER A 51 0.95 12.34 5.17
CA SER A 51 2.26 12.54 5.77
C SER A 51 2.68 11.38 6.68
N VAL A 52 3.96 11.39 7.08
CA VAL A 52 4.47 10.45 8.08
C VAL A 52 3.75 10.57 9.43
N SER A 53 3.20 11.74 9.76
CA SER A 53 2.42 11.91 10.99
C SER A 53 1.10 11.13 10.96
N ASP A 54 0.52 10.96 9.79
CA ASP A 54 -0.68 10.15 9.63
C ASP A 54 -0.37 8.65 9.75
N THR A 55 0.78 8.20 9.24
CA THR A 55 1.25 6.83 9.47
C THR A 55 1.62 6.58 10.92
N ASP A 56 2.17 7.56 11.64
CA ASP A 56 2.40 7.46 13.09
C ASP A 56 1.09 7.30 13.87
N VAL A 57 0.01 7.99 13.44
CA VAL A 57 -1.32 7.83 14.05
C VAL A 57 -1.93 6.47 13.65
N LEU A 58 -1.81 6.08 12.38
CA LEU A 58 -2.36 4.83 11.88
C LEU A 58 -1.76 3.60 12.58
N PHE A 59 -0.46 3.60 12.81
CA PHE A 59 0.29 2.47 13.36
C PHE A 59 0.73 2.67 14.83
N GLY A 60 0.32 3.75 15.50
CA GLY A 60 0.86 4.15 16.80
C GLY A 60 0.79 3.09 17.89
N ASP A 61 -0.32 2.34 17.96
CA ASP A 61 -0.53 1.28 18.94
C ASP A 61 -0.26 -0.14 18.38
N ILE A 62 0.30 -0.23 17.16
CA ILE A 62 0.54 -1.49 16.45
C ILE A 62 2.04 -1.74 16.37
N PRO A 63 2.57 -2.81 16.99
CA PRO A 63 3.99 -3.13 16.94
C PRO A 63 4.37 -3.65 15.55
N LEU A 64 4.81 -2.75 14.66
CA LEU A 64 5.08 -3.06 13.24
C LEU A 64 6.12 -4.16 13.02
N GLY A 65 7.02 -4.39 13.98
CA GLY A 65 7.99 -5.49 13.92
C GLY A 65 7.43 -6.87 14.28
N ASP A 66 6.24 -6.92 14.89
CA ASP A 66 5.61 -8.16 15.38
C ASP A 66 4.42 -8.62 14.52
N VAL A 67 4.02 -7.80 13.54
CA VAL A 67 2.87 -8.07 12.68
C VAL A 67 3.28 -8.07 11.21
N THR A 68 2.51 -8.79 10.38
CA THR A 68 2.63 -8.70 8.92
C THR A 68 1.68 -7.63 8.40
N THR A 69 2.17 -6.72 7.57
CA THR A 69 1.36 -5.67 6.95
C THR A 69 1.08 -5.96 5.48
N SER A 70 -0.14 -5.76 5.03
CA SER A 70 -0.50 -5.81 3.61
C SER A 70 -1.08 -4.46 3.21
N MET A 71 -0.46 -3.77 2.27
CA MET A 71 -0.91 -2.46 1.82
C MET A 71 -1.36 -2.52 0.36
N THR A 72 -2.64 -2.24 0.14
CA THR A 72 -3.25 -2.18 -1.19
C THR A 72 -2.98 -0.79 -1.78
N ILE A 73 -1.82 -0.63 -2.41
CA ILE A 73 -1.38 0.65 -2.95
C ILE A 73 -0.42 0.45 -4.13
N ASN A 74 -0.53 1.29 -5.16
CA ASN A 74 0.24 1.18 -6.40
C ASN A 74 0.97 2.49 -6.75
N GLY A 75 0.28 3.50 -7.23
CA GLY A 75 0.87 4.78 -7.62
C GLY A 75 1.78 5.39 -6.54
N PRO A 76 1.27 5.68 -5.35
CA PRO A 76 2.03 6.26 -4.25
C PRO A 76 2.69 5.21 -3.33
N ALA A 77 2.86 3.97 -3.77
CA ALA A 77 3.38 2.88 -2.92
C ALA A 77 4.73 3.21 -2.28
N VAL A 78 5.66 3.77 -3.05
CA VAL A 78 7.02 4.08 -2.55
C VAL A 78 6.99 5.13 -1.43
N PRO A 79 6.38 6.32 -1.58
CA PRO A 79 6.30 7.27 -0.47
C PRO A 79 5.56 6.72 0.75
N ILE A 80 4.44 6.01 0.58
CA ILE A 80 3.70 5.40 1.70
C ILE A 80 4.55 4.33 2.41
N PHE A 81 5.25 3.50 1.66
CA PHE A 81 6.20 2.54 2.21
C PHE A 81 7.30 3.22 3.03
N CYS A 82 7.90 4.29 2.51
CA CYS A 82 8.91 5.06 3.25
C CYS A 82 8.35 5.65 4.56
N MET A 83 7.12 6.17 4.53
CA MET A 83 6.45 6.68 5.73
C MET A 83 6.23 5.58 6.77
N MET A 84 5.79 4.38 6.34
CA MET A 84 5.64 3.21 7.23
C MET A 84 6.98 2.80 7.86
N VAL A 85 8.05 2.72 7.06
CA VAL A 85 9.39 2.39 7.57
C VAL A 85 9.86 3.40 8.61
N VAL A 86 9.65 4.71 8.36
CA VAL A 86 9.98 5.76 9.33
C VAL A 86 9.16 5.61 10.62
N SER A 87 7.87 5.32 10.52
CA SER A 87 7.01 5.07 11.68
C SER A 87 7.48 3.85 12.49
N ALA A 88 7.88 2.77 11.83
CA ALA A 88 8.45 1.60 12.48
C ALA A 88 9.77 1.93 13.21
N GLN A 89 10.65 2.71 12.57
CA GLN A 89 11.88 3.16 13.20
C GLN A 89 11.63 4.04 14.43
N ARG A 90 10.60 4.89 14.40
CA ARG A 90 10.17 5.68 15.57
C ARG A 90 9.64 4.81 16.71
N GLN A 91 9.06 3.66 16.40
CA GLN A 91 8.67 2.63 17.37
C GLN A 91 9.89 1.82 17.90
N GLY A 92 11.07 1.97 17.30
CA GLY A 92 12.30 1.25 17.68
C GLY A 92 12.55 -0.04 16.90
N PHE A 93 11.82 -0.28 15.81
CA PHE A 93 12.06 -1.43 14.94
C PHE A 93 13.01 -1.09 13.80
N GLU A 94 13.88 -2.03 13.46
CA GLU A 94 14.74 -1.93 12.28
C GLU A 94 14.00 -2.42 11.02
N PRO A 95 14.32 -1.92 9.82
CA PRO A 95 13.69 -2.36 8.58
C PRO A 95 13.72 -3.88 8.38
N SER A 96 14.78 -4.56 8.78
CA SER A 96 14.94 -6.01 8.69
C SER A 96 13.95 -6.82 9.54
N GLN A 97 13.30 -6.19 10.49
CA GLN A 97 12.29 -6.82 11.36
C GLN A 97 10.89 -6.76 10.74
N LEU A 98 10.67 -5.88 9.77
CA LEU A 98 9.37 -5.68 9.16
C LEU A 98 9.01 -6.82 8.21
N ASP A 99 7.74 -7.22 8.25
CA ASP A 99 7.15 -8.24 7.40
C ASP A 99 5.92 -7.66 6.71
N GLY A 100 5.76 -7.91 5.41
CA GLY A 100 4.61 -7.39 4.72
C GLY A 100 4.63 -7.56 3.22
N THR A 101 3.60 -6.99 2.60
CA THR A 101 3.41 -7.01 1.15
C THR A 101 2.86 -5.67 0.67
N LEU A 102 3.42 -5.18 -0.42
CA LEU A 102 2.83 -4.12 -1.24
C LEU A 102 2.24 -4.71 -2.52
N GLN A 103 1.30 -4.01 -3.13
CA GLN A 103 0.91 -4.35 -4.51
C GLN A 103 1.94 -3.83 -5.52
N THR A 104 2.16 -2.55 -5.59
CA THR A 104 3.06 -1.87 -6.54
C THR A 104 2.91 -2.28 -8.00
N ASP A 105 1.74 -2.81 -8.35
CA ASP A 105 1.38 -3.27 -9.68
C ASP A 105 0.92 -2.08 -10.53
N ILE A 106 1.84 -1.51 -11.30
CA ILE A 106 1.54 -0.33 -12.11
C ILE A 106 0.92 -0.68 -13.46
N PHE A 107 1.21 -1.84 -14.02
CA PHE A 107 0.60 -2.24 -15.29
C PHE A 107 -0.91 -2.38 -15.16
N LYS A 108 -1.37 -2.99 -14.08
CA LYS A 108 -2.78 -3.05 -13.75
C LYS A 108 -3.43 -1.67 -13.67
N GLU A 109 -2.73 -0.68 -13.13
CA GLU A 109 -3.24 0.70 -13.07
C GLU A 109 -3.45 1.31 -14.46
N TYR A 110 -2.52 1.09 -15.38
CA TYR A 110 -2.67 1.57 -16.76
C TYR A 110 -3.73 0.80 -17.55
N ILE A 111 -3.85 -0.49 -17.32
CA ILE A 111 -4.76 -1.37 -18.08
C ILE A 111 -6.20 -1.23 -17.57
N ALA A 112 -6.43 -1.32 -16.26
CA ALA A 112 -7.75 -1.55 -15.68
C ALA A 112 -8.18 -0.50 -14.63
N GLN A 113 -7.40 -0.26 -13.57
CA GLN A 113 -7.85 0.48 -12.40
C GLN A 113 -7.77 2.01 -12.56
N LYS A 114 -6.79 2.52 -13.31
CA LYS A 114 -6.62 3.95 -13.66
C LYS A 114 -6.15 4.87 -12.52
N GLU A 115 -5.59 4.35 -11.47
CA GLU A 115 -5.05 5.09 -10.32
C GLU A 115 -3.54 5.30 -10.43
N TRP A 116 -3.06 5.78 -11.58
CA TRP A 116 -1.65 6.04 -11.83
C TRP A 116 -1.30 7.53 -11.63
N ILE A 117 -0.09 7.80 -11.18
CA ILE A 117 0.41 9.14 -10.85
C ILE A 117 1.52 9.56 -11.83
N PHE A 118 2.47 8.66 -12.07
CA PHE A 118 3.62 8.90 -12.92
C PHE A 118 3.47 8.20 -14.28
N PRO A 119 4.17 8.63 -15.34
CA PRO A 119 4.29 7.85 -16.56
C PRO A 119 4.92 6.47 -16.30
N PRO A 120 4.72 5.47 -17.19
CA PRO A 120 5.17 4.08 -16.94
C PRO A 120 6.66 3.96 -16.62
N GLU A 121 7.53 4.58 -17.40
CA GLU A 121 8.98 4.42 -17.26
C GLU A 121 9.53 4.93 -15.91
N PRO A 122 9.23 6.17 -15.44
CA PRO A 122 9.60 6.61 -14.10
C PRO A 122 9.01 5.72 -13.00
N HIS A 123 7.81 5.19 -13.20
CA HIS A 123 7.16 4.32 -12.22
C HIS A 123 7.87 2.98 -12.08
N LEU A 124 8.21 2.35 -13.20
CA LEU A 124 8.98 1.10 -13.21
C LEU A 124 10.35 1.27 -12.56
N ARG A 125 10.99 2.43 -12.73
CA ARG A 125 12.25 2.72 -12.03
C ARG A 125 12.05 2.77 -10.52
N LEU A 126 11.00 3.44 -10.02
CA LEU A 126 10.68 3.48 -8.59
C LEU A 126 10.40 2.08 -8.02
N ILE A 127 9.74 1.22 -8.78
CA ILE A 127 9.51 -0.19 -8.38
C ILE A 127 10.84 -0.94 -8.31
N GLY A 128 11.72 -0.76 -9.29
CA GLY A 128 13.06 -1.35 -9.29
C GLY A 128 13.88 -0.93 -8.06
N ASP A 129 13.91 0.37 -7.77
CA ASP A 129 14.59 0.92 -6.58
C ASP A 129 14.01 0.35 -5.27
N LEU A 130 12.67 0.19 -5.20
CA LEU A 130 11.99 -0.41 -4.06
C LEU A 130 12.35 -1.89 -3.88
N MET A 131 12.39 -2.65 -4.98
CA MET A 131 12.78 -4.07 -4.95
C MET A 131 14.22 -4.24 -4.48
N GLU A 132 15.15 -3.43 -5.00
CA GLU A 132 16.55 -3.44 -4.57
C GLU A 132 16.67 -3.12 -3.08
N TYR A 133 16.02 -2.06 -2.62
CA TYR A 133 16.04 -1.68 -1.20
C TYR A 133 15.50 -2.79 -0.29
N THR A 134 14.37 -3.41 -0.67
CA THR A 134 13.75 -4.47 0.16
C THR A 134 14.56 -5.75 0.15
N ASP A 135 15.19 -6.12 -0.98
CA ASP A 135 16.06 -7.29 -1.06
C ASP A 135 17.29 -7.16 -0.15
N GLU A 136 17.87 -5.96 -0.08
CA GLU A 136 19.03 -5.68 0.75
C GLU A 136 18.71 -5.52 2.24
N ASN A 137 17.58 -4.90 2.59
CA ASN A 137 17.33 -4.40 3.94
C ASN A 137 16.15 -5.07 4.65
N MET A 138 15.23 -5.73 3.91
CA MET A 138 13.96 -6.21 4.43
C MET A 138 13.62 -7.63 3.92
N PRO A 139 14.35 -8.67 4.34
CA PRO A 139 14.30 -10.00 3.73
C PRO A 139 12.93 -10.71 3.84
N ARG A 140 12.02 -10.22 4.69
CA ARG A 140 10.68 -10.75 4.84
C ARG A 140 9.61 -9.94 4.11
N TYR A 141 9.99 -8.80 3.51
CA TYR A 141 9.05 -7.91 2.86
C TYR A 141 8.92 -8.23 1.36
N LYS A 142 7.69 -8.27 0.86
CA LYS A 142 7.38 -8.55 -0.55
C LYS A 142 6.91 -7.25 -1.22
N PRO A 143 7.76 -6.59 -2.00
CA PRO A 143 7.44 -5.27 -2.56
C PRO A 143 6.47 -5.31 -3.73
N LEU A 144 6.18 -6.49 -4.29
CA LEU A 144 5.34 -6.64 -5.47
C LEU A 144 4.30 -7.75 -5.26
N SER A 145 3.06 -7.48 -5.67
CA SER A 145 1.97 -8.46 -5.69
C SER A 145 1.00 -8.14 -6.82
N VAL A 146 0.95 -9.00 -7.82
CA VAL A 146 0.05 -8.86 -8.99
C VAL A 146 -1.36 -9.33 -8.63
N SER A 147 -2.37 -8.54 -9.02
CA SER A 147 -3.78 -8.87 -8.79
C SER A 147 -4.59 -8.85 -10.10
N GLY A 148 -5.10 -9.99 -10.52
CA GLY A 148 -5.98 -10.13 -11.68
C GLY A 148 -7.39 -9.59 -11.49
N TYR A 149 -7.83 -9.39 -10.24
CA TYR A 149 -9.19 -8.96 -9.91
C TYR A 149 -9.65 -7.73 -10.70
N HIS A 150 -8.83 -6.70 -10.79
CA HIS A 150 -9.15 -5.44 -11.46
C HIS A 150 -9.35 -5.61 -12.97
N ILE A 151 -8.60 -6.51 -13.58
CA ILE A 151 -8.72 -6.87 -15.00
C ILE A 151 -10.04 -7.59 -15.23
N ARG A 152 -10.41 -8.48 -14.30
CA ARG A 152 -11.70 -9.19 -14.33
C ARG A 152 -12.88 -8.23 -14.22
N GLU A 153 -12.85 -7.33 -13.25
CA GLU A 153 -13.90 -6.34 -13.01
C GLU A 153 -14.02 -5.31 -14.17
N ALA A 154 -12.92 -5.06 -14.89
CA ALA A 154 -12.93 -4.25 -16.10
C ALA A 154 -13.59 -4.95 -17.31
N GLY A 155 -14.06 -6.19 -17.15
CA GLY A 155 -14.84 -6.92 -18.15
C GLY A 155 -14.08 -8.06 -18.85
N ALA A 156 -12.89 -8.42 -18.40
CA ALA A 156 -12.15 -9.55 -18.97
C ALA A 156 -12.82 -10.90 -18.66
N THR A 157 -12.67 -11.86 -19.56
CA THR A 157 -13.02 -13.25 -19.28
C THR A 157 -12.01 -13.87 -18.31
N ALA A 158 -12.36 -14.99 -17.68
CA ALA A 158 -11.42 -15.69 -16.76
C ALA A 158 -10.11 -16.10 -17.44
N ALA A 159 -10.15 -16.48 -18.72
CA ALA A 159 -8.95 -16.80 -19.48
C ALA A 159 -8.08 -15.57 -19.75
N GLN A 160 -8.69 -14.42 -20.05
CA GLN A 160 -7.98 -13.15 -20.22
C GLN A 160 -7.40 -12.63 -18.92
N GLU A 161 -8.17 -12.70 -17.82
CA GLU A 161 -7.68 -12.37 -16.48
C GLU A 161 -6.40 -13.15 -16.15
N LEU A 162 -6.45 -14.49 -16.29
CA LEU A 162 -5.29 -15.34 -16.03
C LEU A 162 -4.11 -15.01 -16.94
N ALA A 163 -4.36 -14.81 -18.24
CA ALA A 163 -3.31 -14.50 -19.20
C ALA A 163 -2.62 -13.16 -18.89
N PHE A 164 -3.38 -12.12 -18.60
CA PHE A 164 -2.83 -10.81 -18.25
C PHE A 164 -2.12 -10.83 -16.90
N THR A 165 -2.67 -11.51 -15.89
CA THR A 165 -2.04 -11.63 -14.56
C THR A 165 -0.70 -12.38 -14.61
N LEU A 166 -0.54 -13.35 -15.52
CA LEU A 166 0.73 -14.07 -15.68
C LEU A 166 1.72 -13.32 -16.57
N ALA A 167 1.26 -12.37 -17.37
CA ALA A 167 2.11 -11.57 -18.26
C ALA A 167 2.58 -10.28 -17.62
N ASP A 168 1.93 -9.85 -16.55
CA ASP A 168 2.24 -8.70 -15.73
C ASP A 168 3.42 -8.98 -14.81
#